data_ba2a0ee86d096c92683d92d6864a714d
#
_entry.id   ba2a0ee86d096c92683d92d6864a714d
#
_cell.length_a   1.000
_cell.length_b   1.000
_cell.length_c   1.000
_cell.angle_alpha   90.00
_cell.angle_beta   90.00
_cell.angle_gamma   90.00
#
_symmetry.space_group_name_H-M   'P 1'
#
loop_
_entity.id
_entity.type
_entity.pdbx_description
1 polymer ?
#
loop_
_entity_poly.entity_id
_entity_poly.type
_entity_poly.pdbx_seq_one_letter_code
_entity_poly.pdbx_strand_id
1 'polypeptide(L)'
;IPVYNRPDEVDELLQSLTVQHFKGFEVVVVEDGSSIPCKGVVDRYADRLNIKYFSKPNSGPGQTRNYGAERSEGEYLIILDSDVILPEGYFDAVEKELTTSPADAFGGPDRAHDSFTDIQKAINYSMTSFFTTGGIRGGKKKMDKFYPRSFNMGVRRAVYEALGGFSKMRFGEDIDFSIRIFKNGYTCRLFPDAWVYHKRRTDLKKFFKQVHNSGIARINLYKKYPDSLKLVHLLPAVFTLGVALLLLGTPFCLFSFTPIILYALLVCIDSTIQNKSLSIGVYSIAAAFIQLIGYGTGFWRAWWQRCIRGKDEDRKST
;
A
#
# COMPACT_ATOMS: atom_id res chain seq x y z
N ILE A 1 -14.58 -3.19 2.04
CA ILE A 1 -14.02 -1.82 1.95
C ILE A 1 -13.98 -1.23 3.35
N PRO A 2 -12.81 -1.08 4.00
CA PRO A 2 -12.66 -0.35 5.25
C PRO A 2 -12.63 1.16 4.98
N VAL A 3 -13.35 1.95 5.76
CA VAL A 3 -13.46 3.41 5.59
C VAL A 3 -13.13 4.14 6.89
N TYR A 4 -12.37 5.24 6.78
CA TYR A 4 -12.14 6.18 7.88
C TYR A 4 -11.99 7.61 7.37
N ASN A 5 -13.01 8.46 7.57
CA ASN A 5 -13.05 9.87 7.16
C ASN A 5 -12.76 10.11 5.67
N ARG A 6 -13.43 9.36 4.76
CA ARG A 6 -13.17 9.42 3.30
C ARG A 6 -14.45 9.27 2.46
N PRO A 7 -15.48 10.07 2.70
CA PRO A 7 -16.73 9.95 1.95
C PRO A 7 -16.56 10.18 0.43
N ASP A 8 -15.70 11.13 0.03
CA ASP A 8 -15.50 11.46 -1.39
C ASP A 8 -14.80 10.33 -2.14
N GLU A 9 -13.76 9.71 -1.53
CA GLU A 9 -13.09 8.57 -2.13
C GLU A 9 -13.99 7.34 -2.22
N VAL A 10 -14.86 7.13 -1.22
CA VAL A 10 -15.88 6.07 -1.26
C VAL A 10 -16.85 6.29 -2.42
N ASP A 11 -17.27 7.53 -2.68
CA ASP A 11 -18.15 7.85 -3.81
C ASP A 11 -17.53 7.45 -5.15
N GLU A 12 -16.29 7.82 -5.40
CA GLU A 12 -15.58 7.46 -6.62
C GLU A 12 -15.39 5.93 -6.76
N LEU A 13 -15.07 5.25 -5.67
CA LEU A 13 -14.95 3.79 -5.68
C LEU A 13 -16.30 3.13 -5.99
N LEU A 14 -17.37 3.51 -5.31
CA LEU A 14 -18.71 2.95 -5.55
C LEU A 14 -19.20 3.25 -6.97
N GLN A 15 -18.94 4.44 -7.50
CA GLN A 15 -19.24 4.78 -8.89
C GLN A 15 -18.50 3.83 -9.85
N SER A 16 -17.22 3.52 -9.61
CA SER A 16 -16.45 2.59 -10.44
C SER A 16 -16.95 1.14 -10.36
N LEU A 17 -17.59 0.77 -9.25
CA LEU A 17 -18.24 -0.54 -9.09
C LEU A 17 -19.55 -0.65 -9.87
N THR A 18 -20.28 0.46 -10.05
CA THR A 18 -21.55 0.42 -10.81
C THR A 18 -21.36 0.13 -12.28
N VAL A 19 -20.22 0.47 -12.86
CA VAL A 19 -19.93 0.28 -14.30
C VAL A 19 -19.27 -1.06 -14.63
N GLN A 20 -19.01 -1.91 -13.63
CA GLN A 20 -18.47 -3.24 -13.88
C GLN A 20 -19.46 -4.10 -14.68
N HIS A 21 -18.93 -4.92 -15.62
CA HIS A 21 -19.75 -5.83 -16.41
C HIS A 21 -20.27 -7.00 -15.56
N PHE A 22 -19.38 -7.66 -14.83
CA PHE A 22 -19.77 -8.69 -13.87
C PHE A 22 -20.54 -8.09 -12.70
N LYS A 23 -21.71 -8.65 -12.37
CA LYS A 23 -22.61 -8.16 -11.30
C LYS A 23 -22.78 -9.14 -10.13
N GLY A 24 -22.15 -10.32 -10.21
CA GLY A 24 -22.27 -11.36 -9.18
C GLY A 24 -21.41 -11.08 -7.94
N PHE A 25 -21.41 -9.85 -7.43
CA PHE A 25 -20.69 -9.48 -6.21
C PHE A 25 -21.57 -8.68 -5.24
N GLU A 26 -21.25 -8.74 -3.98
CA GLU A 26 -21.74 -7.85 -2.94
C GLU A 26 -20.66 -6.86 -2.52
N VAL A 27 -21.06 -5.71 -2.01
CA VAL A 27 -20.18 -4.68 -1.47
C VAL A 27 -20.41 -4.54 0.02
N VAL A 28 -19.39 -4.77 0.82
CA VAL A 28 -19.45 -4.58 2.28
C VAL A 28 -18.58 -3.38 2.66
N VAL A 29 -19.22 -2.29 3.04
CA VAL A 29 -18.57 -1.05 3.51
C VAL A 29 -18.57 -1.03 5.03
N VAL A 30 -17.40 -0.87 5.64
CA VAL A 30 -17.25 -0.82 7.09
C VAL A 30 -16.58 0.48 7.51
N GLU A 31 -17.34 1.32 8.20
CA GLU A 31 -16.88 2.58 8.79
C GLU A 31 -16.15 2.31 10.11
N ASP A 32 -14.89 2.71 10.22
CA ASP A 32 -14.00 2.48 11.36
C ASP A 32 -13.97 3.66 12.34
N GLY A 33 -15.13 4.10 12.81
CA GLY A 33 -15.26 5.19 13.78
C GLY A 33 -14.93 6.57 13.19
N SER A 34 -15.41 6.85 11.97
CA SER A 34 -15.24 8.14 11.30
C SER A 34 -16.01 9.25 12.01
N SER A 35 -15.42 10.43 12.06
CA SER A 35 -16.13 11.68 12.41
C SER A 35 -16.92 12.27 11.24
N ILE A 36 -16.54 11.87 10.00
CA ILE A 36 -17.24 12.22 8.76
C ILE A 36 -17.65 10.89 8.10
N PRO A 37 -18.85 10.36 8.41
CA PRO A 37 -19.28 9.06 7.90
C PRO A 37 -19.68 9.13 6.43
N CYS A 38 -19.50 8.01 5.72
CA CYS A 38 -19.87 7.88 4.30
C CYS A 38 -21.27 7.27 4.10
N LYS A 39 -22.09 7.10 5.15
CA LYS A 39 -23.40 6.46 5.03
C LYS A 39 -24.28 7.10 3.95
N GLY A 40 -24.40 8.43 3.92
CA GLY A 40 -25.20 9.14 2.91
C GLY A 40 -24.67 8.96 1.48
N VAL A 41 -23.38 8.69 1.32
CA VAL A 41 -22.79 8.28 0.03
C VAL A 41 -23.27 6.87 -0.33
N VAL A 42 -23.14 5.92 0.58
CA VAL A 42 -23.52 4.50 0.35
C VAL A 42 -25.00 4.40 -0.02
N ASP A 43 -25.88 5.12 0.67
CA ASP A 43 -27.33 5.10 0.44
C ASP A 43 -27.71 5.48 -1.01
N ARG A 44 -26.90 6.32 -1.70
CA ARG A 44 -27.13 6.70 -3.11
C ARG A 44 -26.89 5.56 -4.11
N TYR A 45 -26.22 4.51 -3.68
CA TYR A 45 -25.89 3.37 -4.53
C TYR A 45 -26.71 2.11 -4.25
N ALA A 46 -27.61 2.15 -3.25
CA ALA A 46 -28.40 1.00 -2.81
C ALA A 46 -29.24 0.35 -3.93
N ASP A 47 -29.75 1.16 -4.88
CA ASP A 47 -30.54 0.67 -6.02
C ASP A 47 -29.69 0.08 -7.16
N ARG A 48 -28.38 0.31 -7.15
CA ARG A 48 -27.46 -0.06 -8.23
C ARG A 48 -26.45 -1.14 -7.83
N LEU A 49 -26.19 -1.30 -6.54
CA LEU A 49 -25.24 -2.26 -5.99
C LEU A 49 -25.90 -3.07 -4.87
N ASN A 50 -25.59 -4.35 -4.81
CA ASN A 50 -25.87 -5.15 -3.60
C ASN A 50 -24.89 -4.75 -2.50
N ILE A 51 -25.25 -3.70 -1.72
CA ILE A 51 -24.36 -3.03 -0.78
C ILE A 51 -24.87 -3.13 0.66
N LYS A 52 -23.96 -3.52 1.57
CA LYS A 52 -24.20 -3.57 3.02
C LYS A 52 -23.28 -2.54 3.70
N TYR A 53 -23.82 -1.73 4.60
CA TYR A 53 -23.06 -0.74 5.36
C TYR A 53 -23.05 -1.07 6.84
N PHE A 54 -21.89 -1.02 7.45
CA PHE A 54 -21.70 -1.21 8.88
C PHE A 54 -20.82 -0.09 9.46
N SER A 55 -21.07 0.26 10.72
CA SER A 55 -20.25 1.20 11.47
C SER A 55 -19.83 0.58 12.81
N LYS A 56 -18.59 0.84 13.23
CA LYS A 56 -18.04 0.34 14.49
C LYS A 56 -17.02 1.32 15.08
N PRO A 57 -16.68 1.22 16.38
CA PRO A 57 -15.56 1.96 16.95
C PRO A 57 -14.25 1.70 16.23
N ASN A 58 -13.36 2.72 16.21
CA ASN A 58 -12.09 2.62 15.49
C ASN A 58 -11.18 1.52 16.08
N SER A 59 -10.82 0.56 15.26
CA SER A 59 -9.89 -0.54 15.62
C SER A 59 -8.73 -0.71 14.63
N GLY A 60 -8.69 0.11 13.61
CA GLY A 60 -7.68 0.08 12.55
C GLY A 60 -8.06 -0.81 11.35
N PRO A 61 -7.33 -0.64 10.23
CA PRO A 61 -7.75 -1.18 8.94
C PRO A 61 -7.82 -2.71 8.90
N GLY A 62 -6.87 -3.42 9.52
CA GLY A 62 -6.86 -4.88 9.54
C GLY A 62 -8.10 -5.47 10.21
N GLN A 63 -8.44 -4.96 11.41
CA GLN A 63 -9.61 -5.43 12.16
C GLN A 63 -10.93 -5.03 11.48
N THR A 64 -10.92 -3.89 10.77
CA THR A 64 -12.08 -3.43 10.00
C THR A 64 -12.32 -4.31 8.78
N ARG A 65 -11.26 -4.79 8.12
CA ARG A 65 -11.37 -5.80 7.05
C ARG A 65 -11.89 -7.13 7.58
N ASN A 66 -11.41 -7.58 8.75
CA ASN A 66 -11.92 -8.80 9.39
C ASN A 66 -13.43 -8.68 9.68
N TYR A 67 -13.84 -7.56 10.25
CA TYR A 67 -15.25 -7.30 10.56
C TYR A 67 -16.14 -7.35 9.30
N GLY A 68 -15.65 -6.80 8.18
CA GLY A 68 -16.35 -6.87 6.89
C GLY A 68 -16.38 -8.27 6.31
N ALA A 69 -15.28 -9.03 6.40
CA ALA A 69 -15.18 -10.40 5.92
C ALA A 69 -16.17 -11.34 6.62
N GLU A 70 -16.34 -11.20 7.94
CA GLU A 70 -17.32 -11.95 8.75
C GLU A 70 -18.76 -11.72 8.34
N ARG A 71 -19.06 -10.59 7.66
CA ARG A 71 -20.41 -10.16 7.25
C ARG A 71 -20.66 -10.27 5.76
N SER A 72 -19.71 -10.78 5.04
CA SER A 72 -19.81 -11.06 3.61
C SER A 72 -20.13 -12.53 3.34
N GLU A 73 -20.64 -12.85 2.14
CA GLU A 73 -21.12 -14.18 1.77
C GLU A 73 -20.35 -14.78 0.57
N GLY A 74 -19.63 -13.95 -0.20
CA GLY A 74 -18.92 -14.37 -1.40
C GLY A 74 -17.86 -15.45 -1.17
N GLU A 75 -17.61 -16.29 -2.17
CA GLU A 75 -16.57 -17.34 -2.14
C GLU A 75 -15.16 -16.73 -2.09
N TYR A 76 -14.95 -15.62 -2.79
CA TYR A 76 -13.73 -14.81 -2.72
C TYR A 76 -13.99 -13.49 -2.01
N LEU A 77 -13.09 -13.12 -1.12
CA LEU A 77 -13.05 -11.84 -0.45
C LEU A 77 -12.11 -10.93 -1.23
N ILE A 78 -12.65 -9.94 -1.94
CA ILE A 78 -11.86 -8.92 -2.62
C ILE A 78 -11.77 -7.70 -1.72
N ILE A 79 -10.57 -7.45 -1.20
CA ILE A 79 -10.27 -6.38 -0.27
C ILE A 79 -9.75 -5.18 -1.08
N LEU A 80 -10.43 -4.06 -0.95
CA LEU A 80 -10.11 -2.81 -1.60
C LEU A 80 -10.00 -1.70 -0.56
N ASP A 81 -8.96 -0.86 -0.65
CA ASP A 81 -8.91 0.38 0.15
C ASP A 81 -9.90 1.40 -0.43
N SER A 82 -10.42 2.30 0.40
CA SER A 82 -11.43 3.29 -0.01
C SER A 82 -10.94 4.30 -1.05
N ASP A 83 -9.63 4.42 -1.25
CA ASP A 83 -8.96 5.35 -2.16
C ASP A 83 -8.52 4.71 -3.49
N VAL A 84 -9.21 3.63 -3.92
CA VAL A 84 -9.00 3.02 -5.23
C VAL A 84 -10.18 3.29 -6.17
N ILE A 85 -9.91 3.26 -7.48
CA ILE A 85 -10.91 3.32 -8.56
C ILE A 85 -10.64 2.12 -9.46
N LEU A 86 -11.68 1.35 -9.79
CA LEU A 86 -11.57 0.18 -10.63
C LEU A 86 -11.79 0.53 -12.11
N PRO A 87 -11.00 0.00 -13.04
CA PRO A 87 -11.34 0.03 -14.46
C PRO A 87 -12.59 -0.86 -14.72
N GLU A 88 -13.34 -0.58 -15.79
CA GLU A 88 -14.60 -1.29 -16.12
C GLU A 88 -14.44 -2.82 -16.24
N GLY A 89 -13.31 -3.30 -16.75
CA GLY A 89 -13.01 -4.73 -16.91
C GLY A 89 -12.30 -5.40 -15.73
N TYR A 90 -12.31 -4.80 -14.54
CA TYR A 90 -11.58 -5.36 -13.38
C TYR A 90 -12.06 -6.77 -13.02
N PHE A 91 -13.36 -6.97 -12.84
CA PHE A 91 -13.89 -8.28 -12.47
C PHE A 91 -13.81 -9.30 -13.60
N ASP A 92 -13.92 -8.87 -14.87
CA ASP A 92 -13.72 -9.74 -16.04
C ASP A 92 -12.28 -10.29 -16.06
N ALA A 93 -11.30 -9.45 -15.74
CA ALA A 93 -9.91 -9.87 -15.60
C ALA A 93 -9.71 -10.85 -14.42
N VAL A 94 -10.35 -10.61 -13.29
CA VAL A 94 -10.30 -11.52 -12.13
C VAL A 94 -10.92 -12.87 -12.48
N GLU A 95 -12.10 -12.89 -13.07
CA GLU A 95 -12.80 -14.12 -13.47
C GLU A 95 -11.99 -14.94 -14.48
N LYS A 96 -11.46 -14.29 -15.52
CA LYS A 96 -10.59 -14.91 -16.51
C LYS A 96 -9.38 -15.58 -15.89
N GLU A 97 -8.67 -14.86 -15.00
CA GLU A 97 -7.48 -15.40 -14.34
C GLU A 97 -7.81 -16.56 -13.40
N LEU A 98 -8.89 -16.47 -12.61
CA LEU A 98 -9.33 -17.55 -11.72
C LEU A 98 -9.80 -18.79 -12.48
N THR A 99 -10.46 -18.60 -13.63
CA THR A 99 -10.92 -19.73 -14.48
C THR A 99 -9.74 -20.42 -15.15
N THR A 100 -8.76 -19.64 -15.64
CA THR A 100 -7.60 -20.19 -16.39
C THR A 100 -6.62 -20.86 -15.46
N SER A 101 -6.40 -20.31 -14.28
CA SER A 101 -5.43 -20.80 -13.29
C SER A 101 -5.86 -20.38 -11.88
N PRO A 102 -6.65 -21.24 -11.20
CA PRO A 102 -7.14 -20.97 -9.85
C PRO A 102 -6.01 -20.62 -8.88
N ALA A 103 -6.29 -19.71 -7.96
CA ALA A 103 -5.37 -19.29 -6.91
C ALA A 103 -6.12 -19.12 -5.60
N ASP A 104 -5.47 -19.44 -4.47
CA ASP A 104 -6.05 -19.25 -3.13
C ASP A 104 -6.09 -17.77 -2.75
N ALA A 105 -5.10 -17.02 -3.24
CA ALA A 105 -5.04 -15.57 -3.11
C ALA A 105 -4.45 -14.94 -4.37
N PHE A 106 -4.82 -13.69 -4.61
CA PHE A 106 -4.26 -12.89 -5.70
C PHE A 106 -4.15 -11.42 -5.32
N GLY A 107 -3.48 -10.66 -6.13
CA GLY A 107 -3.52 -9.20 -6.11
C GLY A 107 -3.19 -8.65 -7.47
N GLY A 108 -3.62 -7.43 -7.73
CA GLY A 108 -3.33 -6.71 -8.96
C GLY A 108 -2.41 -5.51 -8.72
N PRO A 109 -1.79 -4.99 -9.80
CA PRO A 109 -0.96 -3.80 -9.72
C PRO A 109 -1.80 -2.53 -9.47
N ASP A 110 -1.13 -1.49 -8.98
CA ASP A 110 -1.69 -0.15 -8.89
C ASP A 110 -1.13 0.75 -10.01
N ARG A 111 -1.96 1.67 -10.48
CA ARG A 111 -1.61 2.66 -11.50
C ARG A 111 -1.95 4.06 -11.02
N ALA A 112 -1.22 5.05 -11.55
CA ALA A 112 -1.58 6.46 -11.38
C ALA A 112 -2.73 6.79 -12.35
N HIS A 113 -3.71 7.56 -11.87
CA HIS A 113 -4.77 8.11 -12.71
C HIS A 113 -4.30 9.43 -13.35
N ASP A 114 -4.81 9.74 -14.55
CA ASP A 114 -4.41 10.97 -15.29
C ASP A 114 -4.75 12.25 -14.52
N SER A 115 -5.83 12.24 -13.73
CA SER A 115 -6.25 13.35 -12.87
C SER A 115 -5.35 13.62 -11.66
N PHE A 116 -4.32 12.79 -11.44
CA PHE A 116 -3.41 13.00 -10.30
C PHE A 116 -2.64 14.31 -10.44
N THR A 117 -2.55 15.04 -9.33
CA THR A 117 -1.74 16.25 -9.24
C THR A 117 -0.25 15.95 -9.46
N ASP A 118 0.55 16.98 -9.78
CA ASP A 118 2.00 16.83 -9.95
C ASP A 118 2.67 16.22 -8.72
N ILE A 119 2.22 16.58 -7.51
CA ILE A 119 2.72 15.99 -6.26
C ILE A 119 2.39 14.49 -6.19
N GLN A 120 1.19 14.09 -6.55
CA GLN A 120 0.80 12.68 -6.54
C GLN A 120 1.57 11.87 -7.60
N LYS A 121 1.83 12.47 -8.78
CA LYS A 121 2.67 11.86 -9.84
C LYS A 121 4.12 11.73 -9.37
N ALA A 122 4.66 12.74 -8.69
CA ALA A 122 6.00 12.70 -8.11
C ALA A 122 6.14 11.64 -7.00
N ILE A 123 5.13 11.51 -6.13
CA ILE A 123 5.06 10.46 -5.12
C ILE A 123 4.97 9.08 -5.81
N ASN A 124 4.15 8.94 -6.85
CA ASN A 124 4.07 7.70 -7.62
C ASN A 124 5.42 7.32 -8.21
N TYR A 125 6.11 8.27 -8.85
CA TYR A 125 7.47 8.07 -9.35
C TYR A 125 8.40 7.57 -8.23
N SER A 126 8.45 8.25 -7.09
CA SER A 126 9.33 7.84 -5.98
C SER A 126 9.00 6.44 -5.43
N MET A 127 7.76 5.99 -5.53
CA MET A 127 7.33 4.66 -5.07
C MET A 127 7.58 3.54 -6.07
N THR A 128 7.82 3.86 -7.35
CA THR A 128 7.95 2.86 -8.44
C THR A 128 9.30 2.90 -9.14
N SER A 129 10.04 4.01 -9.07
CA SER A 129 11.34 4.16 -9.72
C SER A 129 12.39 3.19 -9.19
N PHE A 130 13.24 2.71 -10.11
CA PHE A 130 14.41 1.91 -9.77
C PHE A 130 15.36 2.65 -8.81
N PHE A 131 15.55 3.95 -9.02
CA PHE A 131 16.48 4.78 -8.24
C PHE A 131 16.05 5.03 -6.79
N THR A 132 14.81 4.71 -6.44
CA THR A 132 14.27 4.88 -5.08
C THR A 132 13.90 3.56 -4.41
N THR A 133 13.40 2.59 -5.18
CA THR A 133 12.90 1.31 -4.64
C THR A 133 13.71 0.10 -5.07
N GLY A 134 14.77 0.28 -5.89
CA GLY A 134 15.58 -0.82 -6.40
C GLY A 134 14.80 -1.78 -7.30
N GLY A 135 13.68 -1.32 -7.90
CA GLY A 135 12.86 -2.14 -8.79
C GLY A 135 11.92 -3.13 -8.10
N ILE A 136 11.76 -3.06 -6.77
CA ILE A 136 10.80 -3.92 -6.02
C ILE A 136 9.36 -3.65 -6.43
N ARG A 137 9.05 -2.41 -6.80
CA ARG A 137 7.74 -1.98 -7.29
C ARG A 137 7.87 -1.53 -8.74
N GLY A 138 6.88 -1.83 -9.57
CA GLY A 138 6.86 -1.41 -10.98
C GLY A 138 7.77 -2.24 -11.92
N GLY A 139 8.53 -3.19 -11.42
CA GLY A 139 9.39 -4.04 -12.26
C GLY A 139 8.61 -5.15 -12.97
N LYS A 140 8.87 -5.35 -14.28
CA LYS A 140 8.32 -6.45 -15.10
C LYS A 140 8.91 -7.83 -14.75
N LYS A 141 9.86 -7.92 -13.82
CA LYS A 141 10.45 -9.21 -13.43
C LYS A 141 9.48 -9.97 -12.54
N LYS A 142 9.13 -11.20 -12.94
CA LYS A 142 8.46 -12.18 -12.10
C LYS A 142 9.28 -12.35 -10.80
N MET A 143 8.74 -11.86 -9.69
CA MET A 143 9.27 -12.24 -8.38
C MET A 143 8.81 -13.67 -8.11
N ASP A 144 9.67 -14.52 -7.57
CA ASP A 144 9.35 -15.92 -7.21
C ASP A 144 8.12 -16.02 -6.28
N LYS A 145 7.85 -14.98 -5.50
CA LYS A 145 6.69 -14.85 -4.62
C LYS A 145 6.10 -13.45 -4.72
N PHE A 146 4.84 -13.37 -5.08
CA PHE A 146 4.08 -12.12 -5.10
C PHE A 146 3.34 -11.95 -3.76
N TYR A 147 3.57 -10.85 -3.08
CA TYR A 147 2.90 -10.49 -1.83
C TYR A 147 1.80 -9.47 -2.11
N PRO A 148 0.53 -9.89 -2.19
CA PRO A 148 -0.57 -8.97 -2.45
C PRO A 148 -0.69 -7.92 -1.34
N ARG A 149 -1.14 -6.73 -1.73
CA ARG A 149 -1.32 -5.59 -0.83
C ARG A 149 -2.81 -5.35 -0.63
N SER A 150 -3.17 -4.92 0.55
CA SER A 150 -4.57 -4.78 0.95
C SER A 150 -5.40 -3.78 0.12
N PHE A 151 -4.75 -2.91 -0.67
CA PHE A 151 -5.50 -2.00 -1.55
C PHE A 151 -6.15 -2.72 -2.74
N ASN A 152 -5.67 -3.92 -3.10
CA ASN A 152 -6.17 -4.76 -4.19
C ASN A 152 -5.75 -6.21 -3.94
N MET A 153 -6.48 -6.91 -3.09
CA MET A 153 -6.18 -8.28 -2.66
C MET A 153 -7.45 -9.13 -2.72
N GLY A 154 -7.40 -10.23 -3.46
CA GLY A 154 -8.43 -11.26 -3.42
C GLY A 154 -7.95 -12.49 -2.65
N VAL A 155 -8.82 -13.09 -1.84
CA VAL A 155 -8.51 -14.30 -1.07
C VAL A 155 -9.75 -15.21 -1.04
N ARG A 156 -9.57 -16.49 -1.27
CA ARG A 156 -10.66 -17.46 -1.08
C ARG A 156 -11.10 -17.43 0.38
N ARG A 157 -12.42 -17.37 0.63
CA ARG A 157 -13.00 -17.30 1.98
C ARG A 157 -12.45 -18.37 2.91
N ALA A 158 -12.44 -19.62 2.48
CA ALA A 158 -11.96 -20.73 3.29
C ALA A 158 -10.50 -20.55 3.75
N VAL A 159 -9.64 -19.95 2.90
CA VAL A 159 -8.25 -19.64 3.24
C VAL A 159 -8.17 -18.46 4.23
N TYR A 160 -9.00 -17.44 4.01
CA TYR A 160 -9.06 -16.29 4.92
C TYR A 160 -9.46 -16.70 6.33
N GLU A 161 -10.49 -17.53 6.44
CA GLU A 161 -11.00 -18.07 7.72
C GLU A 161 -9.98 -19.01 8.38
N ALA A 162 -9.40 -19.96 7.62
CA ALA A 162 -8.39 -20.87 8.13
C ALA A 162 -7.16 -20.16 8.70
N LEU A 163 -6.79 -19.00 8.11
CA LEU A 163 -5.69 -18.18 8.59
C LEU A 163 -6.10 -17.17 9.69
N GLY A 164 -7.38 -17.03 10.01
CA GLY A 164 -7.89 -16.09 11.01
C GLY A 164 -7.80 -14.62 10.59
N GLY A 165 -7.85 -14.34 9.27
CA GLY A 165 -7.84 -12.99 8.72
C GLY A 165 -6.57 -12.18 9.03
N PHE A 166 -6.68 -10.84 9.04
CA PHE A 166 -5.58 -9.93 9.37
C PHE A 166 -5.24 -9.95 10.85
N SER A 167 -3.95 -9.97 11.17
CA SER A 167 -3.47 -9.87 12.55
C SER A 167 -3.66 -8.46 13.14
N LYS A 168 -3.56 -8.36 14.47
CA LYS A 168 -3.67 -7.07 15.20
C LYS A 168 -2.41 -6.19 15.07
N MET A 169 -1.61 -6.36 14.03
CA MET A 169 -0.48 -5.47 13.75
C MET A 169 -0.97 -4.08 13.37
N ARG A 170 -0.29 -3.05 13.87
CA ARG A 170 -0.64 -1.66 13.51
C ARG A 170 -0.23 -1.31 12.08
N PHE A 171 0.89 -1.83 11.61
CA PHE A 171 1.45 -1.59 10.28
C PHE A 171 2.05 -2.88 9.73
N GLY A 172 1.79 -3.17 8.45
CA GLY A 172 2.31 -4.34 7.73
C GLY A 172 1.44 -5.59 7.91
N GLU A 173 0.20 -5.44 8.36
CA GLU A 173 -0.79 -6.50 8.52
C GLU A 173 -1.08 -7.23 7.19
N ASP A 174 -0.99 -6.53 6.08
CA ASP A 174 -1.15 -7.07 4.73
C ASP A 174 0.03 -8.00 4.35
N ILE A 175 1.26 -7.58 4.66
CA ILE A 175 2.45 -8.40 4.42
C ILE A 175 2.46 -9.59 5.37
N ASP A 176 2.10 -9.42 6.64
CA ASP A 176 1.94 -10.51 7.61
C ASP A 176 0.95 -11.56 7.10
N PHE A 177 -0.20 -11.12 6.61
CA PHE A 177 -1.22 -12.02 6.07
C PHE A 177 -0.70 -12.77 4.84
N SER A 178 -0.04 -12.07 3.92
CA SER A 178 0.59 -12.68 2.75
C SER A 178 1.67 -13.71 3.13
N ILE A 179 2.49 -13.43 4.15
CA ILE A 179 3.49 -14.41 4.65
C ILE A 179 2.79 -15.65 5.19
N ARG A 180 1.66 -15.50 5.91
CA ARG A 180 0.89 -16.66 6.43
C ARG A 180 0.25 -17.49 5.32
N ILE A 181 -0.23 -16.87 4.24
CA ILE A 181 -0.68 -17.57 3.03
C ILE A 181 0.42 -18.53 2.53
N PHE A 182 1.63 -18.00 2.29
CA PHE A 182 2.74 -18.81 1.79
C PHE A 182 3.23 -19.87 2.79
N LYS A 183 3.29 -19.54 4.08
CA LYS A 183 3.76 -20.49 5.12
C LYS A 183 2.84 -21.67 5.32
N ASN A 184 1.54 -21.53 4.99
CA ASN A 184 0.57 -22.59 5.06
C ASN A 184 0.36 -23.32 3.71
N GLY A 185 1.24 -23.10 2.73
CA GLY A 185 1.23 -23.82 1.46
C GLY A 185 0.19 -23.35 0.45
N TYR A 186 -0.53 -22.26 0.72
CA TYR A 186 -1.50 -21.70 -0.21
C TYR A 186 -0.83 -20.96 -1.36
N THR A 187 -1.50 -21.00 -2.51
CA THR A 187 -1.05 -20.33 -3.73
C THR A 187 -1.41 -18.84 -3.73
N CYS A 188 -0.48 -18.00 -4.19
CA CYS A 188 -0.73 -16.59 -4.37
C CYS A 188 -0.16 -16.09 -5.70
N ARG A 189 -0.98 -15.40 -6.49
CA ARG A 189 -0.62 -14.98 -7.85
C ARG A 189 -0.81 -13.48 -8.06
N LEU A 190 0.02 -12.91 -8.93
CA LEU A 190 -0.22 -11.59 -9.52
C LEU A 190 -1.19 -11.75 -10.69
N PHE A 191 -2.28 -11.00 -10.68
CA PHE A 191 -3.20 -10.83 -11.80
C PHE A 191 -2.92 -9.50 -12.49
N PRO A 192 -2.14 -9.48 -13.58
CA PRO A 192 -1.64 -8.24 -14.17
C PRO A 192 -2.75 -7.32 -14.71
N ASP A 193 -3.84 -7.93 -15.18
CA ASP A 193 -4.97 -7.22 -15.78
C ASP A 193 -6.02 -6.79 -14.74
N ALA A 194 -5.99 -7.35 -13.51
CA ALA A 194 -6.83 -6.92 -12.39
C ALA A 194 -6.17 -5.75 -11.64
N TRP A 195 -5.83 -4.70 -12.35
CA TRP A 195 -5.20 -3.50 -11.79
C TRP A 195 -6.23 -2.48 -11.31
N VAL A 196 -5.81 -1.58 -10.42
CA VAL A 196 -6.63 -0.47 -9.90
C VAL A 196 -5.89 0.86 -10.01
N TYR A 197 -6.63 1.95 -10.15
CA TYR A 197 -6.08 3.28 -9.86
C TYR A 197 -6.04 3.47 -8.35
N HIS A 198 -4.88 3.71 -7.79
CA HIS A 198 -4.73 3.91 -6.35
C HIS A 198 -4.26 5.34 -6.07
N LYS A 199 -5.10 6.13 -5.41
CA LYS A 199 -4.81 7.52 -5.09
C LYS A 199 -3.58 7.62 -4.19
N ARG A 200 -2.59 8.36 -4.64
CA ARG A 200 -1.41 8.68 -3.83
C ARG A 200 -1.76 9.76 -2.81
N ARG A 201 -0.95 9.88 -1.77
CA ARG A 201 -1.09 10.98 -0.80
C ARG A 201 -1.05 12.32 -1.50
N THR A 202 -1.88 13.24 -1.07
CA THR A 202 -2.04 14.57 -1.70
C THR A 202 -0.97 15.56 -1.27
N ASP A 203 -0.23 15.26 -0.20
CA ASP A 203 0.85 16.10 0.32
C ASP A 203 2.05 15.29 0.83
N LEU A 204 3.21 15.95 0.82
CA LEU A 204 4.50 15.34 1.19
C LEU A 204 4.59 14.99 2.68
N LYS A 205 3.88 15.69 3.57
CA LYS A 205 3.87 15.40 5.02
C LYS A 205 3.13 14.09 5.31
N LYS A 206 1.96 13.90 4.68
CA LYS A 206 1.22 12.62 4.77
C LYS A 206 2.04 11.49 4.15
N PHE A 207 2.74 11.77 3.05
CA PHE A 207 3.62 10.80 2.42
C PHE A 207 4.79 10.40 3.33
N PHE A 208 5.48 11.37 3.97
CA PHE A 208 6.52 11.08 4.96
C PHE A 208 6.01 10.15 6.07
N LYS A 209 4.84 10.45 6.65
CA LYS A 209 4.23 9.61 7.68
C LYS A 209 3.96 8.18 7.18
N GLN A 210 3.50 8.03 5.95
CA GLN A 210 3.24 6.72 5.33
C GLN A 210 4.53 5.91 5.20
N VAL A 211 5.59 6.48 4.65
CA VAL A 211 6.85 5.74 4.45
C VAL A 211 7.60 5.50 5.75
N HIS A 212 7.51 6.41 6.71
CA HIS A 212 8.03 6.22 8.08
C HIS A 212 7.39 4.99 8.75
N ASN A 213 6.06 4.89 8.66
CA ASN A 213 5.33 3.73 9.18
C ASN A 213 5.70 2.43 8.44
N SER A 214 6.02 2.51 7.14
CA SER A 214 6.52 1.35 6.39
C SER A 214 7.89 0.87 6.88
N GLY A 215 8.77 1.79 7.28
CA GLY A 215 10.05 1.46 7.94
C GLY A 215 9.84 0.76 9.28
N ILE A 216 8.90 1.25 10.11
CA ILE A 216 8.52 0.61 11.39
C ILE A 216 7.97 -0.80 11.14
N ALA A 217 7.04 -0.94 10.19
CA ALA A 217 6.44 -2.21 9.83
C ALA A 217 7.48 -3.27 9.45
N ARG A 218 8.55 -2.87 8.75
CA ARG A 218 9.63 -3.79 8.34
C ARG A 218 10.32 -4.44 9.52
N ILE A 219 10.60 -3.69 10.59
CA ILE A 219 11.22 -4.22 11.80
C ILE A 219 10.25 -5.10 12.60
N ASN A 220 8.98 -4.72 12.67
CA ASN A 220 7.96 -5.54 13.33
C ASN A 220 7.83 -6.91 12.61
N LEU A 221 7.80 -6.89 11.27
CA LEU A 221 7.80 -8.12 10.47
C LEU A 221 9.08 -8.94 10.64
N TYR A 222 10.24 -8.30 10.70
CA TYR A 222 11.53 -8.97 10.96
C TYR A 222 11.52 -9.69 12.31
N LYS A 223 11.03 -9.05 13.37
CA LYS A 223 10.92 -9.73 14.70
C LYS A 223 10.01 -10.95 14.66
N LYS A 224 8.92 -10.90 13.89
CA LYS A 224 7.97 -12.02 13.76
C LYS A 224 8.44 -13.08 12.76
N TYR A 225 9.11 -12.64 11.70
CA TYR A 225 9.60 -13.47 10.59
C TYR A 225 11.01 -13.01 10.19
N PRO A 226 12.08 -13.51 10.84
CA PRO A 226 13.45 -13.06 10.58
C PRO A 226 13.84 -13.14 9.09
N ASP A 227 13.42 -14.19 8.39
CA ASP A 227 13.71 -14.42 6.96
C ASP A 227 13.02 -13.42 6.03
N SER A 228 12.09 -12.59 6.55
CA SER A 228 11.38 -11.57 5.77
C SER A 228 12.24 -10.35 5.46
N LEU A 229 13.34 -10.13 6.17
CA LEU A 229 14.24 -9.00 5.97
C LEU A 229 15.27 -9.34 4.88
N LYS A 230 15.18 -8.62 3.75
CA LYS A 230 16.12 -8.75 2.63
C LYS A 230 17.03 -7.52 2.58
N LEU A 231 18.23 -7.66 1.96
CA LEU A 231 19.22 -6.57 1.82
C LEU A 231 18.62 -5.29 1.25
N VAL A 232 17.73 -5.42 0.27
CA VAL A 232 17.04 -4.27 -0.35
C VAL A 232 16.21 -3.44 0.64
N HIS A 233 15.72 -4.04 1.73
CA HIS A 233 15.00 -3.33 2.78
C HIS A 233 15.92 -2.49 3.68
N LEU A 234 17.22 -2.74 3.65
CA LEU A 234 18.23 -1.97 4.39
C LEU A 234 18.67 -0.71 3.62
N LEU A 235 18.53 -0.69 2.28
CA LEU A 235 19.03 0.40 1.46
C LEU A 235 18.52 1.78 1.90
N PRO A 236 17.23 2.02 2.20
CA PRO A 236 16.78 3.32 2.68
C PRO A 236 17.35 3.68 4.07
N ALA A 237 17.60 2.69 4.94
CA ALA A 237 18.20 2.92 6.24
C ALA A 237 19.68 3.31 6.12
N VAL A 238 20.43 2.65 5.23
CA VAL A 238 21.81 2.99 4.90
C VAL A 238 21.89 4.36 4.22
N PHE A 239 21.00 4.64 3.26
CA PHE A 239 20.90 5.95 2.61
C PHE A 239 20.71 7.07 3.61
N THR A 240 19.80 6.89 4.59
CA THR A 240 19.52 7.88 5.63
C THR A 240 20.77 8.19 6.47
N LEU A 241 21.54 7.17 6.88
CA LEU A 241 22.80 7.38 7.58
C LEU A 241 23.85 8.04 6.68
N GLY A 242 23.95 7.63 5.41
CA GLY A 242 24.86 8.21 4.44
C GLY A 242 24.60 9.72 4.24
N VAL A 243 23.34 10.11 4.04
CA VAL A 243 22.96 11.52 3.94
C VAL A 243 23.31 12.29 5.22
N ALA A 244 23.02 11.72 6.40
CA ALA A 244 23.36 12.36 7.67
C ALA A 244 24.89 12.58 7.81
N LEU A 245 25.70 11.58 7.46
CA LEU A 245 27.17 11.66 7.50
C LEU A 245 27.70 12.70 6.51
N LEU A 246 27.16 12.75 5.28
CA LEU A 246 27.56 13.75 4.27
C LEU A 246 27.22 15.16 4.73
N LEU A 247 26.06 15.37 5.35
CA LEU A 247 25.67 16.66 5.92
C LEU A 247 26.56 17.07 7.10
N LEU A 248 26.91 16.14 7.99
CA LEU A 248 27.83 16.38 9.10
C LEU A 248 29.26 16.65 8.61
N GLY A 249 29.66 16.08 7.48
CA GLY A 249 30.96 16.32 6.86
C GLY A 249 31.11 17.69 6.16
N THR A 250 30.00 18.37 5.86
CA THR A 250 29.99 19.64 5.12
C THR A 250 30.85 20.74 5.73
N PRO A 251 30.88 20.96 7.07
CA PRO A 251 31.74 21.95 7.67
C PRO A 251 33.24 21.70 7.41
N PHE A 252 33.62 20.47 7.16
CA PHE A 252 35.02 20.06 6.91
C PHE A 252 35.34 19.97 5.43
N CYS A 253 34.38 19.65 4.58
CA CYS A 253 34.57 19.51 3.15
C CYS A 253 33.26 19.82 2.39
N LEU A 254 33.24 20.94 1.67
CA LEU A 254 32.07 21.38 0.89
C LEU A 254 31.68 20.35 -0.19
N PHE A 255 32.66 19.60 -0.72
CA PHE A 255 32.42 18.55 -1.71
C PHE A 255 31.60 17.37 -1.19
N SER A 256 31.41 17.25 0.14
CA SER A 256 30.52 16.25 0.71
C SER A 256 29.05 16.38 0.24
N PHE A 257 28.61 17.54 -0.25
CA PHE A 257 27.30 17.72 -0.89
C PHE A 257 27.19 17.11 -2.29
N THR A 258 28.30 16.88 -2.96
CA THR A 258 28.30 16.44 -4.37
C THR A 258 27.46 15.18 -4.61
N PRO A 259 27.55 14.10 -3.81
CA PRO A 259 26.72 12.89 -4.03
C PRO A 259 25.22 13.17 -3.88
N ILE A 260 24.85 14.07 -2.96
CA ILE A 260 23.44 14.47 -2.72
C ILE A 260 22.90 15.21 -3.94
N ILE A 261 23.67 16.17 -4.46
CA ILE A 261 23.31 16.96 -5.65
C ILE A 261 23.18 16.05 -6.88
N LEU A 262 24.16 15.16 -7.09
CA LEU A 262 24.15 14.24 -8.24
C LEU A 262 22.93 13.30 -8.17
N TYR A 263 22.58 12.79 -7.01
CA TYR A 263 21.39 11.97 -6.84
C TYR A 263 20.09 12.76 -7.10
N ALA A 264 20.01 14.01 -6.60
CA ALA A 264 18.87 14.88 -6.85
C ALA A 264 18.69 15.18 -8.35
N LEU A 265 19.80 15.47 -9.06
CA LEU A 265 19.78 15.68 -10.51
C LEU A 265 19.35 14.43 -11.27
N LEU A 266 19.87 13.26 -10.90
CA LEU A 266 19.50 11.98 -11.51
C LEU A 266 17.98 11.72 -11.37
N VAL A 267 17.43 11.89 -10.17
CA VAL A 267 15.99 11.76 -9.91
C VAL A 267 15.18 12.77 -10.72
N CYS A 268 15.63 14.03 -10.76
CA CYS A 268 14.95 15.07 -11.50
C CYS A 268 14.90 14.76 -13.01
N ILE A 269 16.02 14.40 -13.60
CA ILE A 269 16.14 14.10 -15.04
C ILE A 269 15.28 12.86 -15.38
N ASP A 270 15.45 11.76 -14.66
CA ASP A 270 14.73 10.52 -14.92
C ASP A 270 13.21 10.72 -14.78
N SER A 271 12.77 11.40 -13.71
CA SER A 271 11.35 11.68 -13.50
C SER A 271 10.79 12.64 -14.56
N THR A 272 11.54 13.64 -14.97
CA THR A 272 11.14 14.57 -16.06
C THR A 272 10.93 13.82 -17.36
N ILE A 273 11.82 12.90 -17.70
CA ILE A 273 11.70 12.07 -18.92
C ILE A 273 10.47 11.17 -18.84
N GLN A 274 10.27 10.48 -17.71
CA GLN A 274 9.15 9.53 -17.55
C GLN A 274 7.79 10.22 -17.53
N ASN A 275 7.67 11.36 -16.88
CA ASN A 275 6.40 12.10 -16.74
C ASN A 275 6.23 13.21 -17.79
N LYS A 276 7.21 13.45 -18.65
CA LYS A 276 7.23 14.54 -19.66
C LYS A 276 6.94 15.92 -19.05
N SER A 277 7.39 16.16 -17.82
CA SER A 277 7.13 17.39 -17.05
C SER A 277 8.28 17.71 -16.11
N LEU A 278 8.89 18.89 -16.28
CA LEU A 278 9.94 19.39 -15.40
C LEU A 278 9.41 19.66 -13.99
N SER A 279 8.18 20.16 -13.86
CA SER A 279 7.52 20.37 -12.56
C SER A 279 7.47 19.09 -11.74
N ILE A 280 7.03 17.99 -12.35
CA ILE A 280 7.00 16.67 -11.70
C ILE A 280 8.41 16.20 -11.37
N GLY A 281 9.41 16.44 -12.27
CA GLY A 281 10.81 16.14 -12.02
C GLY A 281 11.34 16.81 -10.74
N VAL A 282 11.06 18.08 -10.58
CA VAL A 282 11.48 18.87 -9.39
C VAL A 282 10.78 18.35 -8.11
N TYR A 283 9.46 18.14 -8.15
CA TYR A 283 8.75 17.56 -7.00
C TYR A 283 9.24 16.14 -6.66
N SER A 284 9.69 15.38 -7.64
CA SER A 284 10.22 14.03 -7.45
C SER A 284 11.52 13.99 -6.65
N ILE A 285 12.32 15.06 -6.65
CA ILE A 285 13.48 15.18 -5.76
C ILE A 285 13.01 15.09 -4.31
N ALA A 286 12.08 15.96 -3.91
CA ALA A 286 11.55 15.97 -2.56
C ALA A 286 10.88 14.62 -2.20
N ALA A 287 10.09 14.07 -3.13
CA ALA A 287 9.41 12.79 -2.92
C ALA A 287 10.41 11.63 -2.74
N ALA A 288 11.50 11.58 -3.52
CA ALA A 288 12.53 10.54 -3.41
C ALA A 288 13.29 10.60 -2.07
N PHE A 289 13.69 11.80 -1.65
CA PHE A 289 14.33 11.97 -0.34
C PHE A 289 13.37 11.61 0.80
N ILE A 290 12.10 12.01 0.71
CA ILE A 290 11.07 11.64 1.68
C ILE A 290 10.87 10.12 1.71
N GLN A 291 10.82 9.45 0.56
CA GLN A 291 10.70 8.01 0.45
C GLN A 291 11.82 7.29 1.21
N LEU A 292 13.06 7.69 0.98
CA LEU A 292 14.23 7.02 1.54
C LEU A 292 14.47 7.40 3.00
N ILE A 293 14.48 8.70 3.32
CA ILE A 293 14.75 9.19 4.69
C ILE A 293 13.56 8.86 5.62
N GLY A 294 12.33 9.03 5.14
CA GLY A 294 11.15 8.69 5.93
C GLY A 294 11.13 7.22 6.31
N TYR A 295 11.38 6.32 5.35
CA TYR A 295 11.49 4.89 5.64
C TYR A 295 12.68 4.59 6.56
N GLY A 296 13.87 5.13 6.28
CA GLY A 296 15.07 4.89 7.06
C GLY A 296 14.94 5.37 8.51
N THR A 297 14.35 6.53 8.75
CA THR A 297 14.09 7.04 10.11
C THR A 297 13.10 6.15 10.86
N GLY A 298 12.04 5.66 10.18
CA GLY A 298 11.10 4.69 10.76
C GLY A 298 11.77 3.36 11.11
N PHE A 299 12.62 2.86 10.21
CA PHE A 299 13.41 1.65 10.40
C PHE A 299 14.33 1.75 11.62
N TRP A 300 15.17 2.80 11.72
CA TRP A 300 16.09 3.00 12.83
C TRP A 300 15.38 3.20 14.17
N ARG A 301 14.28 3.98 14.18
CA ARG A 301 13.43 4.14 15.37
C ARG A 301 12.90 2.80 15.87
N ALA A 302 12.32 2.01 14.98
CA ALA A 302 11.76 0.71 15.34
C ALA A 302 12.85 -0.28 15.75
N TRP A 303 13.98 -0.33 15.04
CA TRP A 303 15.10 -1.17 15.36
C TRP A 303 15.62 -0.88 16.79
N TRP A 304 15.83 0.41 17.12
CA TRP A 304 16.24 0.82 18.47
C TRP A 304 15.22 0.40 19.52
N GLN A 305 13.94 0.67 19.29
CA GLN A 305 12.90 0.37 20.26
C GLN A 305 12.65 -1.13 20.43
N ARG A 306 12.63 -1.91 19.32
CA ARG A 306 12.22 -3.31 19.32
C ARG A 306 13.39 -4.27 19.55
N CYS A 307 14.56 -3.97 18.97
CA CYS A 307 15.71 -4.88 19.00
C CYS A 307 16.67 -4.53 20.14
N ILE A 308 16.87 -3.24 20.48
CA ILE A 308 17.78 -2.83 21.55
C ILE A 308 17.05 -2.68 22.90
N ARG A 309 15.91 -1.95 22.92
CA ARG A 309 15.16 -1.70 24.15
C ARG A 309 14.14 -2.78 24.51
N GLY A 310 13.93 -3.78 23.65
CA GLY A 310 12.98 -4.87 23.89
C GLY A 310 11.50 -4.45 24.01
N LYS A 311 11.14 -3.23 23.59
CA LYS A 311 9.75 -2.76 23.66
C LYS A 311 8.88 -3.50 22.63
N ASP A 312 7.68 -3.89 23.05
CA ASP A 312 6.69 -4.48 22.16
C ASP A 312 6.15 -3.48 21.13
N GLU A 313 5.47 -4.01 20.11
CA GLU A 313 4.78 -3.20 19.11
C GLU A 313 3.69 -2.35 19.78
N ASP A 314 3.59 -1.05 19.40
CA ASP A 314 2.48 -0.19 19.80
C ASP A 314 1.20 -0.74 19.15
N ARG A 315 0.52 -1.65 19.84
CA ARG A 315 -0.81 -2.10 19.44
C ARG A 315 -1.77 -0.94 19.70
N LYS A 316 -2.69 -0.65 18.77
CA LYS A 316 -3.83 0.17 19.14
C LYS A 316 -4.55 -0.58 20.26
N SER A 317 -4.71 0.06 21.41
CA SER A 317 -5.64 -0.43 22.42
C SER A 317 -7.00 -0.61 21.76
N THR A 318 -7.51 -1.81 21.87
CA THR A 318 -8.91 -2.16 21.51
C THR A 318 -9.88 -1.32 22.29
#